data_4e6036665e0a14206ab3cd7329b099cf
#
_entry.id   4e6036665e0a14206ab3cd7329b099cf
#
_cell.length_a   1.000
_cell.length_b   1.000
_cell.length_c   1.000
_cell.angle_alpha   90.00
_cell.angle_beta   90.00
_cell.angle_gamma   90.00
#
_symmetry.space_group_name_H-M   'P 1'
#
loop_
_entity.id
_entity.type
_entity.pdbx_description
1 polymer ?
#
loop_
_entity_poly.entity_id
_entity_poly.type
_entity_poly.pdbx_seq_one_letter_code
_entity_poly.pdbx_strand_id
1 'polypeptide(L)'
;MLNKQGFDLWANEYDQTVQVSEERNVYPFAGYKEILNTIFNEVMQNEKSKVLDIGFGTGVLTHKLYENGHQVDGIDFSEEMIAIAQTKMPRANLMEWDISNGLPDEILTKKYDAIVSTYTLHHLTDVAKITFIQQLLPLLNAGGKIFIGDIAFRTREDLEQCRKESAGWDADEFYFVADEIRSALGDICTSEFHPISHCGGVFIMTK
;
A
#
# COMPACT_ATOMS: atom_id res chain seq x y z
N MET A 1 8.07 0.46 15.83
CA MET A 1 7.05 1.10 14.94
C MET A 1 7.08 2.61 15.13
N LEU A 2 7.18 3.38 14.07
CA LEU A 2 7.03 4.83 14.13
C LEU A 2 5.56 5.17 14.45
N ASN A 3 5.34 6.05 15.42
CA ASN A 3 4.02 6.63 15.66
C ASN A 3 3.78 7.84 14.74
N LYS A 4 2.57 8.44 14.74
CA LYS A 4 2.24 9.62 13.91
C LYS A 4 3.32 10.72 13.97
N GLN A 5 3.79 11.09 15.17
CA GLN A 5 4.85 12.10 15.32
C GLN A 5 6.17 11.69 14.65
N GLY A 6 6.53 10.41 14.67
CA GLY A 6 7.70 9.90 13.98
C GLY A 6 7.58 10.03 12.46
N PHE A 7 6.43 9.71 11.89
CA PHE A 7 6.18 9.89 10.45
C PHE A 7 6.13 11.36 10.04
N ASP A 8 5.51 12.23 10.82
CA ASP A 8 5.48 13.68 10.55
C ASP A 8 6.89 14.28 10.53
N LEU A 9 7.75 13.89 11.47
CA LEU A 9 9.15 14.34 11.51
C LEU A 9 9.97 13.79 10.33
N TRP A 10 9.63 12.60 9.84
CA TRP A 10 10.37 11.91 8.78
C TRP A 10 9.87 12.25 7.37
N ALA A 11 8.69 12.83 7.22
CA ALA A 11 8.05 13.10 5.94
C ALA A 11 8.96 13.81 4.92
N ASN A 12 9.76 14.78 5.36
CA ASN A 12 10.66 15.53 4.48
C ASN A 12 11.90 14.74 4.01
N GLU A 13 12.30 13.69 4.73
CA GLU A 13 13.46 12.86 4.41
C GLU A 13 13.04 11.47 3.89
N TYR A 14 11.75 11.16 3.93
CA TYR A 14 11.21 9.85 3.58
C TYR A 14 11.61 9.40 2.18
N ASP A 15 11.35 10.24 1.18
CA ASP A 15 11.63 9.94 -0.21
C ASP A 15 13.13 9.67 -0.46
N GLN A 16 14.03 10.37 0.27
CA GLN A 16 15.49 10.14 0.18
C GLN A 16 15.90 8.81 0.79
N THR A 17 15.34 8.45 1.92
CA THR A 17 15.64 7.17 2.61
C THR A 17 15.20 5.99 1.76
N VAL A 18 14.00 6.07 1.18
CA VAL A 18 13.47 5.08 0.23
C VAL A 18 14.40 4.94 -0.97
N GLN A 19 14.83 6.06 -1.56
CA GLN A 19 15.70 6.07 -2.72
C GLN A 19 17.04 5.38 -2.44
N VAL A 20 17.68 5.65 -1.32
CA VAL A 20 18.97 5.02 -0.94
C VAL A 20 18.84 3.51 -0.78
N SER A 21 17.78 3.04 -0.12
CA SER A 21 17.52 1.61 0.08
C SER A 21 17.23 0.90 -1.24
N GLU A 22 16.43 1.51 -2.11
CA GLU A 22 16.13 1.00 -3.44
C GLU A 22 17.36 0.91 -4.34
N GLU A 23 18.17 1.98 -4.43
CA GLU A 23 19.38 2.01 -5.26
C GLU A 23 20.38 0.91 -4.86
N ARG A 24 20.42 0.54 -3.59
CA ARG A 24 21.25 -0.54 -3.08
C ARG A 24 20.60 -1.92 -3.19
N ASN A 25 19.34 -1.99 -3.62
CA ASN A 25 18.53 -3.21 -3.68
C ASN A 25 18.53 -3.97 -2.34
N VAL A 26 18.35 -3.25 -1.24
CA VAL A 26 18.34 -3.81 0.12
C VAL A 26 16.97 -3.62 0.78
N TYR A 27 16.68 -4.49 1.76
CA TYR A 27 15.54 -4.35 2.66
C TYR A 27 15.55 -2.95 3.33
N PRO A 28 14.38 -2.32 3.54
CA PRO A 28 13.04 -2.82 3.22
C PRO A 28 12.52 -2.45 1.82
N PHE A 29 13.16 -1.53 1.08
CA PHE A 29 12.63 -0.93 -0.15
C PHE A 29 13.25 -1.48 -1.44
N ALA A 30 13.83 -2.70 -1.40
CA ALA A 30 14.31 -3.34 -2.62
C ALA A 30 13.16 -3.54 -3.63
N GLY A 31 13.33 -3.02 -4.86
CA GLY A 31 12.32 -3.08 -5.91
C GLY A 31 11.17 -2.08 -5.77
N TYR A 32 11.31 -1.04 -4.94
CA TYR A 32 10.28 -0.04 -4.67
C TYR A 32 9.69 0.57 -5.95
N LYS A 33 10.52 1.07 -6.86
CA LYS A 33 10.04 1.68 -8.13
C LYS A 33 9.31 0.68 -9.01
N GLU A 34 9.75 -0.57 -9.03
CA GLU A 34 9.12 -1.62 -9.83
C GLU A 34 7.75 -2.00 -9.25
N ILE A 35 7.62 -2.06 -7.92
CA ILE A 35 6.33 -2.25 -7.23
C ILE A 35 5.36 -1.12 -7.62
N LEU A 36 5.77 0.15 -7.49
CA LEU A 36 4.92 1.28 -7.86
C LEU A 36 4.56 1.28 -9.34
N ASN A 37 5.53 0.98 -10.23
CA ASN A 37 5.28 0.92 -11.67
C ASN A 37 4.34 -0.22 -12.05
N THR A 38 4.44 -1.38 -11.38
CA THR A 38 3.52 -2.51 -11.60
C THR A 38 2.09 -2.10 -11.28
N ILE A 39 1.85 -1.49 -10.11
CA ILE A 39 0.53 -1.01 -9.72
C ILE A 39 0.03 0.10 -10.66
N PHE A 40 0.90 1.07 -10.97
CA PHE A 40 0.56 2.14 -11.90
C PHE A 40 0.09 1.60 -13.26
N ASN A 41 0.86 0.69 -13.86
CA ASN A 41 0.53 0.11 -15.16
C ASN A 41 -0.79 -0.68 -15.15
N GLU A 42 -1.09 -1.38 -14.06
CA GLU A 42 -2.36 -2.09 -13.88
C GLU A 42 -3.56 -1.12 -13.80
N VAL A 43 -3.44 -0.04 -13.03
CA VAL A 43 -4.50 0.97 -12.94
C VAL A 43 -4.70 1.70 -14.27
N MET A 44 -3.60 1.98 -14.99
CA MET A 44 -3.60 2.64 -16.31
C MET A 44 -4.20 1.82 -17.44
N GLN A 45 -4.51 0.54 -17.23
CA GLN A 45 -5.29 -0.24 -18.21
C GLN A 45 -6.69 0.34 -18.43
N ASN A 46 -7.17 1.18 -17.51
CA ASN A 46 -8.42 1.92 -17.64
C ASN A 46 -8.12 3.42 -17.79
N GLU A 47 -8.74 4.08 -18.77
CA GLU A 47 -8.48 5.50 -19.04
C GLU A 47 -8.87 6.45 -17.88
N LYS A 48 -9.93 6.10 -17.13
CA LYS A 48 -10.44 6.91 -16.01
C LYS A 48 -10.99 5.99 -14.93
N SER A 49 -10.25 5.84 -13.87
CA SER A 49 -10.65 5.05 -12.71
C SER A 49 -10.95 5.97 -11.53
N LYS A 50 -11.86 5.53 -10.68
CA LYS A 50 -12.00 6.04 -9.33
C LYS A 50 -11.09 5.23 -8.42
N VAL A 51 -10.08 5.88 -7.88
CA VAL A 51 -9.01 5.26 -7.10
C VAL A 51 -9.11 5.68 -5.65
N LEU A 52 -8.99 4.71 -4.73
CA LEU A 52 -8.73 4.93 -3.32
C LEU A 52 -7.27 4.56 -3.04
N ASP A 53 -6.50 5.47 -2.46
CA ASP A 53 -5.14 5.18 -2.00
C ASP A 53 -5.07 5.19 -0.48
N ILE A 54 -4.56 4.11 0.10
CA ILE A 54 -4.49 3.87 1.54
C ILE A 54 -3.05 3.98 2.00
N GLY A 55 -2.76 4.99 2.82
CA GLY A 55 -1.41 5.34 3.23
C GLY A 55 -0.63 5.93 2.06
N PHE A 56 -1.18 6.96 1.40
CA PHE A 56 -0.60 7.53 0.19
C PHE A 56 0.72 8.28 0.43
N GLY A 57 1.09 8.58 1.68
CA GLY A 57 2.33 9.27 2.02
C GLY A 57 2.47 10.63 1.33
N THR A 58 3.63 10.90 0.76
CA THR A 58 3.90 12.12 -0.04
C THR A 58 3.22 12.11 -1.42
N GLY A 59 2.48 11.05 -1.75
CA GLY A 59 1.71 10.90 -2.98
C GLY A 59 2.53 10.48 -4.20
N VAL A 60 3.60 9.71 -4.05
CA VAL A 60 4.48 9.32 -5.18
C VAL A 60 3.72 8.57 -6.28
N LEU A 61 2.94 7.56 -5.93
CA LEU A 61 2.08 6.83 -6.87
C LEU A 61 0.82 7.62 -7.19
N THR A 62 0.16 8.11 -6.16
CA THR A 62 -1.14 8.78 -6.20
C THR A 62 -1.15 9.98 -7.13
N HIS A 63 -0.10 10.82 -7.07
CA HIS A 63 0.05 12.00 -7.92
C HIS A 63 0.15 11.62 -9.41
N LYS A 64 0.89 10.56 -9.74
CA LYS A 64 0.96 10.08 -11.13
C LYS A 64 -0.39 9.62 -11.65
N LEU A 65 -1.17 8.91 -10.84
CA LEU A 65 -2.54 8.52 -11.21
C LEU A 65 -3.44 9.73 -11.39
N TYR A 66 -3.36 10.71 -10.49
CA TYR A 66 -4.09 11.97 -10.57
C TYR A 66 -3.77 12.77 -11.82
N GLU A 67 -2.48 12.93 -12.19
CA GLU A 67 -2.04 13.62 -13.42
C GLU A 67 -2.54 12.94 -14.68
N ASN A 68 -2.74 11.63 -14.65
CA ASN A 68 -3.30 10.86 -15.77
C ASN A 68 -4.85 10.85 -15.79
N GLY A 69 -5.49 11.68 -14.97
CA GLY A 69 -6.92 11.94 -15.05
C GLY A 69 -7.81 11.01 -14.24
N HIS A 70 -7.24 10.18 -13.36
CA HIS A 70 -8.00 9.38 -12.42
C HIS A 70 -8.59 10.26 -11.30
N GLN A 71 -9.77 9.88 -10.80
CA GLN A 71 -10.35 10.50 -9.61
C GLN A 71 -9.75 9.83 -8.39
N VAL A 72 -9.15 10.62 -7.50
CA VAL A 72 -8.43 10.11 -6.35
C VAL A 72 -9.11 10.54 -5.05
N ASP A 73 -9.45 9.55 -4.23
CA ASP A 73 -9.63 9.67 -2.79
C ASP A 73 -8.40 9.05 -2.12
N GLY A 74 -7.94 9.61 -1.01
CA GLY A 74 -6.80 9.07 -0.26
C GLY A 74 -6.97 9.22 1.24
N ILE A 75 -6.43 8.27 2.00
CA ILE A 75 -6.34 8.34 3.46
C ILE A 75 -4.89 8.13 3.91
N ASP A 76 -4.43 8.97 4.80
CA ASP A 76 -3.15 8.86 5.47
C ASP A 76 -3.28 9.37 6.92
N PHE A 77 -2.43 8.94 7.81
CA PHE A 77 -2.52 9.37 9.21
C PHE A 77 -1.60 10.54 9.56
N SER A 78 -0.69 10.91 8.64
CA SER A 78 0.27 12.01 8.82
C SER A 78 -0.24 13.30 8.16
N GLU A 79 -0.50 14.32 8.96
CA GLU A 79 -0.87 15.66 8.47
C GLU A 79 0.19 16.25 7.54
N GLU A 80 1.48 16.02 7.83
CA GLU A 80 2.59 16.51 7.02
C GLU A 80 2.63 15.84 5.65
N MET A 81 2.41 14.51 5.57
CA MET A 81 2.32 13.78 4.31
C MET A 81 1.15 14.30 3.47
N ILE A 82 -0.01 14.51 4.10
CA ILE A 82 -1.20 15.06 3.44
C ILE A 82 -0.92 16.45 2.91
N ALA A 83 -0.29 17.34 3.69
CA ALA A 83 0.05 18.69 3.26
C ALA A 83 0.95 18.69 2.01
N ILE A 84 1.97 17.81 1.98
CA ILE A 84 2.85 17.64 0.82
C ILE A 84 2.07 17.14 -0.39
N ALA A 85 1.28 16.09 -0.23
CA ALA A 85 0.48 15.49 -1.30
C ALA A 85 -0.58 16.44 -1.86
N GLN A 86 -1.25 17.22 -0.98
CA GLN A 86 -2.30 18.15 -1.37
C GLN A 86 -1.78 19.28 -2.28
N THR A 87 -0.50 19.71 -2.11
CA THR A 87 0.10 20.70 -3.03
C THR A 87 0.24 20.14 -4.45
N LYS A 88 0.48 18.83 -4.58
CA LYS A 88 0.59 18.14 -5.87
C LYS A 88 -0.78 17.82 -6.49
N MET A 89 -1.78 17.57 -5.65
CA MET A 89 -3.11 17.11 -6.04
C MET A 89 -4.24 18.00 -5.46
N PRO A 90 -4.35 19.27 -5.88
CA PRO A 90 -5.23 20.24 -5.21
C PRO A 90 -6.73 19.92 -5.29
N ARG A 91 -7.16 19.00 -6.17
CA ARG A 91 -8.56 18.58 -6.33
C ARG A 91 -8.80 17.14 -5.86
N ALA A 92 -7.79 16.44 -5.36
CA ALA A 92 -7.96 15.13 -4.75
C ALA A 92 -8.61 15.26 -3.36
N ASN A 93 -9.43 14.29 -2.99
CA ASN A 93 -10.01 14.22 -1.67
C ASN A 93 -9.08 13.42 -0.74
N LEU A 94 -8.18 14.11 -0.07
CA LEU A 94 -7.20 13.54 0.84
C LEU A 94 -7.64 13.80 2.28
N MET A 95 -7.66 12.72 3.09
CA MET A 95 -8.17 12.78 4.46
C MET A 95 -7.15 12.22 5.45
N GLU A 96 -7.07 12.85 6.61
CA GLU A 96 -6.36 12.32 7.77
C GLU A 96 -7.17 11.18 8.40
N TRP A 97 -6.58 9.99 8.44
CA TRP A 97 -7.22 8.82 9.05
C TRP A 97 -6.21 7.75 9.43
N ASP A 98 -6.36 7.20 10.64
CA ASP A 98 -5.61 6.05 11.11
C ASP A 98 -6.36 4.76 10.77
N ILE A 99 -5.80 3.96 9.87
CA ILE A 99 -6.36 2.69 9.41
C ILE A 99 -6.50 1.62 10.50
N SER A 100 -5.85 1.78 11.65
CA SER A 100 -6.06 0.91 12.80
C SER A 100 -7.49 0.98 13.35
N ASN A 101 -8.21 2.07 13.04
CA ASN A 101 -9.63 2.28 13.35
C ASN A 101 -10.57 1.78 12.23
N GLY A 102 -10.08 1.04 11.24
CA GLY A 102 -10.85 0.63 10.06
C GLY A 102 -10.94 1.74 9.01
N LEU A 103 -12.07 1.86 8.31
CA LEU A 103 -12.29 2.85 7.26
C LEU A 103 -13.24 3.96 7.73
N PRO A 104 -13.03 5.22 7.32
CA PRO A 104 -13.95 6.32 7.65
C PRO A 104 -15.28 6.17 6.90
N ASP A 105 -16.37 6.63 7.53
CA ASP A 105 -17.74 6.56 6.98
C ASP A 105 -17.84 7.14 5.57
N GLU A 106 -17.09 8.22 5.28
CA GLU A 106 -17.07 8.82 3.97
C GLU A 106 -16.58 7.87 2.87
N ILE A 107 -15.58 7.04 3.16
CA ILE A 107 -15.05 6.02 2.25
C ILE A 107 -16.02 4.85 2.12
N LEU A 108 -16.64 4.42 3.22
CA LEU A 108 -17.56 3.28 3.24
C LEU A 108 -18.79 3.47 2.34
N THR A 109 -19.16 4.71 2.02
CA THR A 109 -20.30 5.04 1.13
C THR A 109 -19.94 5.06 -0.35
N LYS A 110 -18.67 4.94 -0.70
CA LYS A 110 -18.16 5.08 -2.08
C LYS A 110 -17.83 3.71 -2.69
N LYS A 111 -17.62 3.73 -4.00
CA LYS A 111 -17.14 2.58 -4.79
C LYS A 111 -15.97 2.99 -5.65
N TYR A 112 -15.05 2.04 -5.89
CA TYR A 112 -13.77 2.27 -6.55
C TYR A 112 -13.52 1.24 -7.64
N ASP A 113 -12.83 1.65 -8.69
CA ASP A 113 -12.35 0.78 -9.76
C ASP A 113 -10.97 0.18 -9.40
N ALA A 114 -10.20 0.94 -8.62
CA ALA A 114 -8.95 0.48 -8.04
C ALA A 114 -8.82 0.95 -6.59
N ILE A 115 -8.38 0.07 -5.72
CA ILE A 115 -7.95 0.41 -4.36
C ILE A 115 -6.47 0.06 -4.29
N VAL A 116 -5.63 1.02 -3.95
CA VAL A 116 -4.18 0.83 -3.88
C VAL A 116 -3.69 1.06 -2.46
N SER A 117 -2.64 0.35 -2.08
CA SER A 117 -1.91 0.60 -0.84
C SER A 117 -0.46 0.22 -1.06
N THR A 118 0.48 1.11 -0.70
CA THR A 118 1.90 0.84 -0.87
C THR A 118 2.65 1.11 0.42
N TYR A 119 3.40 0.12 0.90
CA TYR A 119 4.24 0.19 2.11
C TYR A 119 3.51 0.75 3.34
N THR A 120 2.28 0.27 3.58
CA THR A 120 1.40 0.79 4.63
C THR A 120 0.82 -0.32 5.50
N LEU A 121 0.29 -1.38 4.88
CA LEU A 121 -0.48 -2.38 5.62
C LEU A 121 0.38 -3.29 6.50
N HIS A 122 1.69 -3.31 6.34
CA HIS A 122 2.60 -4.01 7.25
C HIS A 122 2.60 -3.44 8.68
N HIS A 123 2.04 -2.25 8.91
CA HIS A 123 1.82 -1.72 10.25
C HIS A 123 0.63 -2.35 10.98
N LEU A 124 -0.25 -3.04 10.27
CA LEU A 124 -1.36 -3.80 10.86
C LEU A 124 -0.92 -5.23 11.22
N THR A 125 -1.41 -5.75 12.34
CA THR A 125 -1.23 -7.17 12.66
C THR A 125 -1.84 -8.06 11.58
N ASP A 126 -1.41 -9.32 11.46
CA ASP A 126 -1.92 -10.23 10.41
C ASP A 126 -3.45 -10.38 10.45
N VAL A 127 -4.03 -10.46 11.64
CA VAL A 127 -5.50 -10.52 11.81
C VAL A 127 -6.15 -9.21 11.36
N ALA A 128 -5.57 -8.06 11.73
CA ALA A 128 -6.09 -6.75 11.35
C ALA A 128 -6.00 -6.52 9.84
N LYS A 129 -4.90 -6.94 9.19
CA LYS A 129 -4.76 -6.90 7.72
C LYS A 129 -5.88 -7.66 7.01
N ILE A 130 -6.14 -8.89 7.43
CA ILE A 130 -7.20 -9.72 6.83
C ILE A 130 -8.56 -9.05 7.00
N THR A 131 -8.87 -8.58 8.20
CA THR A 131 -10.12 -7.86 8.47
C THR A 131 -10.24 -6.60 7.64
N PHE A 132 -9.15 -5.84 7.49
CA PHE A 132 -9.13 -4.61 6.71
C PHE A 132 -9.34 -4.88 5.22
N ILE A 133 -8.67 -5.89 4.65
CA ILE A 133 -8.87 -6.32 3.26
C ILE A 133 -10.32 -6.75 3.02
N GLN A 134 -10.94 -7.47 3.96
CA GLN A 134 -12.36 -7.84 3.89
C GLN A 134 -13.29 -6.62 3.86
N GLN A 135 -12.93 -5.52 4.52
CA GLN A 135 -13.69 -4.25 4.46
C GLN A 135 -13.51 -3.52 3.13
N LEU A 136 -12.38 -3.70 2.44
CA LEU A 136 -12.12 -3.09 1.14
C LEU A 136 -12.87 -3.76 0.00
N LEU A 137 -13.02 -5.08 0.03
CA LEU A 137 -13.65 -5.85 -1.06
C LEU A 137 -15.07 -5.34 -1.41
N PRO A 138 -15.97 -5.05 -0.44
CA PRO A 138 -17.28 -4.49 -0.76
C PRO A 138 -17.24 -3.15 -1.47
N LEU A 139 -16.14 -2.38 -1.36
CA LEU A 139 -16.00 -1.07 -1.99
C LEU A 139 -15.61 -1.13 -3.47
N LEU A 140 -15.28 -2.31 -4.00
CA LEU A 140 -14.98 -2.46 -5.42
C LEU A 140 -16.24 -2.34 -6.28
N ASN A 141 -16.11 -1.63 -7.40
CA ASN A 141 -17.00 -1.73 -8.55
C ASN A 141 -16.89 -3.13 -9.20
N ALA A 142 -17.82 -3.47 -10.08
CA ALA A 142 -17.73 -4.68 -10.88
C ALA A 142 -16.44 -4.64 -11.74
N GLY A 143 -15.59 -5.67 -11.61
CA GLY A 143 -14.29 -5.74 -12.27
C GLY A 143 -13.19 -4.87 -11.62
N GLY A 144 -13.49 -4.19 -10.51
CA GLY A 144 -12.50 -3.45 -9.74
C GLY A 144 -11.48 -4.38 -9.06
N LYS A 145 -10.32 -3.84 -8.75
CA LYS A 145 -9.19 -4.58 -8.15
C LYS A 145 -8.62 -3.85 -6.94
N ILE A 146 -8.07 -4.64 -6.00
CA ILE A 146 -7.21 -4.15 -4.93
C ILE A 146 -5.77 -4.47 -5.30
N PHE A 147 -4.88 -3.50 -5.16
CA PHE A 147 -3.44 -3.63 -5.37
C PHE A 147 -2.71 -3.30 -4.07
N ILE A 148 -1.95 -4.24 -3.54
CA ILE A 148 -1.13 -4.03 -2.33
C ILE A 148 0.32 -4.28 -2.71
N GLY A 149 1.12 -3.22 -2.74
CA GLY A 149 2.58 -3.28 -2.90
C GLY A 149 3.24 -3.10 -1.54
N ASP A 150 3.93 -4.12 -1.05
CA ASP A 150 4.43 -4.08 0.32
C ASP A 150 5.67 -4.97 0.51
N ILE A 151 6.27 -4.91 1.70
CA ILE A 151 7.24 -5.90 2.15
C ILE A 151 6.50 -7.23 2.25
N ALA A 152 6.83 -8.14 1.35
CA ALA A 152 6.06 -9.34 1.13
C ALA A 152 6.92 -10.50 0.64
N PHE A 153 6.60 -11.69 1.11
CA PHE A 153 7.30 -12.93 0.84
C PHE A 153 6.33 -13.98 0.29
N ARG A 154 6.83 -14.91 -0.51
CA ARG A 154 6.02 -16.02 -1.01
C ARG A 154 5.61 -16.94 0.13
N THR A 155 6.59 -17.34 0.96
CA THR A 155 6.43 -18.28 2.06
C THR A 155 6.97 -17.72 3.38
N ARG A 156 6.61 -18.33 4.48
CA ARG A 156 7.18 -18.01 5.81
C ARG A 156 8.68 -18.27 5.86
N GLU A 157 9.17 -19.27 5.14
CA GLU A 157 10.59 -19.61 5.07
C GLU A 157 11.39 -18.48 4.40
N ASP A 158 10.87 -17.89 3.30
CA ASP A 158 11.49 -16.76 2.62
C ASP A 158 11.60 -15.54 3.55
N LEU A 159 10.54 -15.26 4.33
CA LEU A 159 10.52 -14.19 5.33
C LEU A 159 11.61 -14.42 6.39
N GLU A 160 11.66 -15.61 6.98
CA GLU A 160 12.63 -15.91 8.03
C GLU A 160 14.09 -15.92 7.51
N GLN A 161 14.29 -16.26 6.24
CA GLN A 161 15.60 -16.16 5.61
C GLN A 161 16.01 -14.70 5.43
N CYS A 162 15.13 -13.86 4.88
CA CYS A 162 15.39 -12.44 4.73
C CYS A 162 15.65 -11.76 6.09
N ARG A 163 14.88 -12.11 7.12
CA ARG A 163 15.08 -11.63 8.48
C ARG A 163 16.49 -11.90 9.02
N LYS A 164 17.03 -13.09 8.77
CA LYS A 164 18.39 -13.46 9.22
C LYS A 164 19.48 -12.70 8.48
N GLU A 165 19.23 -12.38 7.22
CA GLU A 165 20.20 -11.73 6.32
C GLU A 165 20.15 -10.20 6.37
N SER A 166 19.04 -9.62 6.86
CA SER A 166 18.81 -8.18 6.86
C SER A 166 19.35 -7.52 8.13
N ALA A 167 20.26 -6.57 7.96
CA ALA A 167 20.63 -5.66 9.04
C ALA A 167 19.51 -4.62 9.23
N GLY A 168 19.07 -4.40 10.49
CA GLY A 168 18.05 -3.42 10.78
C GLY A 168 16.61 -3.89 10.55
N TRP A 169 16.38 -5.23 10.63
CA TRP A 169 15.03 -5.78 10.60
C TRP A 169 14.13 -5.17 11.67
N ASP A 170 12.97 -4.63 11.24
CA ASP A 170 11.97 -4.12 12.18
C ASP A 170 11.13 -5.29 12.69
N ALA A 171 11.22 -5.55 14.00
CA ALA A 171 10.51 -6.65 14.64
C ALA A 171 9.08 -6.27 15.08
N ASP A 172 8.74 -4.98 15.00
CA ASP A 172 7.43 -4.44 15.38
C ASP A 172 6.47 -4.37 14.19
N GLU A 173 6.94 -4.69 12.98
CA GLU A 173 6.16 -4.72 11.76
C GLU A 173 5.72 -6.14 11.39
N PHE A 174 4.60 -6.25 10.70
CA PHE A 174 3.97 -7.51 10.29
C PHE A 174 3.98 -7.64 8.77
N TYR A 175 5.00 -8.30 8.21
CA TYR A 175 5.14 -8.42 6.76
C TYR A 175 4.22 -9.48 6.17
N PHE A 176 3.89 -9.30 4.91
CA PHE A 176 2.99 -10.21 4.19
C PHE A 176 3.67 -11.54 3.86
N VAL A 177 2.90 -12.63 4.01
CA VAL A 177 3.26 -13.95 3.50
C VAL A 177 2.14 -14.42 2.56
N ALA A 178 2.45 -14.59 1.27
CA ALA A 178 1.45 -14.78 0.23
C ALA A 178 0.62 -16.05 0.41
N ASP A 179 1.24 -17.14 0.84
CA ASP A 179 0.51 -18.40 1.08
C ASP A 179 -0.46 -18.28 2.27
N GLU A 180 -0.12 -17.50 3.29
CA GLU A 180 -0.98 -17.25 4.45
C GLU A 180 -2.16 -16.32 4.08
N ILE A 181 -1.90 -15.25 3.32
CA ILE A 181 -2.94 -14.36 2.79
C ILE A 181 -3.92 -15.14 1.91
N ARG A 182 -3.40 -15.98 1.00
CA ARG A 182 -4.23 -16.82 0.14
C ARG A 182 -5.07 -17.80 0.94
N SER A 183 -4.50 -18.42 1.97
CA SER A 183 -5.23 -19.34 2.85
C SER A 183 -6.34 -18.64 3.62
N ALA A 184 -6.10 -17.40 4.09
CA ALA A 184 -7.06 -16.66 4.90
C ALA A 184 -8.20 -16.03 4.09
N LEU A 185 -7.97 -15.69 2.82
CA LEU A 185 -8.92 -14.97 1.96
C LEU A 185 -9.48 -15.81 0.80
N GLY A 186 -9.00 -17.03 0.58
CA GLY A 186 -9.28 -17.82 -0.63
C GLY A 186 -10.76 -18.12 -0.88
N ASP A 187 -11.60 -18.15 0.16
CA ASP A 187 -13.04 -18.34 0.05
C ASP A 187 -13.80 -17.01 -0.20
N ILE A 188 -13.10 -15.86 -0.17
CA ILE A 188 -13.71 -14.53 -0.19
C ILE A 188 -13.34 -13.76 -1.44
N CYS A 189 -12.09 -13.91 -1.90
CA CYS A 189 -11.55 -13.24 -3.08
C CYS A 189 -10.45 -14.06 -3.73
N THR A 190 -10.21 -13.79 -5.03
CA THR A 190 -9.00 -14.28 -5.69
C THR A 190 -7.83 -13.36 -5.32
N SER A 191 -6.70 -13.94 -4.92
CA SER A 191 -5.47 -13.22 -4.59
C SER A 191 -4.29 -13.80 -5.37
N GLU A 192 -3.71 -12.99 -6.26
CA GLU A 192 -2.48 -13.30 -6.98
C GLU A 192 -1.32 -12.53 -6.35
N PHE A 193 -0.16 -13.17 -6.21
CA PHE A 193 1.05 -12.54 -5.69
C PHE A 193 2.16 -12.54 -6.74
N HIS A 194 2.68 -11.37 -7.03
CA HIS A 194 3.79 -11.12 -7.94
C HIS A 194 5.02 -10.67 -7.14
N PRO A 195 5.99 -11.55 -6.87
CA PRO A 195 7.23 -11.15 -6.21
C PRO A 195 8.04 -10.24 -7.13
N ILE A 196 8.51 -9.13 -6.63
CA ILE A 196 9.29 -8.14 -7.37
C ILE A 196 10.76 -8.18 -6.95
N SER A 197 11.01 -8.32 -5.65
CA SER A 197 12.35 -8.42 -5.09
C SER A 197 12.43 -9.56 -4.08
N HIS A 198 13.58 -9.68 -3.41
CA HIS A 198 13.78 -10.66 -2.34
C HIS A 198 12.95 -10.37 -1.07
N CYS A 199 12.43 -9.16 -0.92
CA CYS A 199 11.63 -8.75 0.24
C CYS A 199 10.38 -7.93 -0.11
N GLY A 200 10.00 -7.81 -1.36
CA GLY A 200 8.84 -7.03 -1.77
C GLY A 200 8.09 -7.61 -2.96
N GLY A 201 6.81 -7.31 -3.04
CA GLY A 201 5.95 -7.76 -4.13
C GLY A 201 4.58 -7.08 -4.14
N VAL A 202 3.79 -7.46 -5.12
CA VAL A 202 2.46 -6.90 -5.37
C VAL A 202 1.41 -8.01 -5.27
N PHE A 203 0.40 -7.78 -4.43
CA PHE A 203 -0.84 -8.55 -4.46
C PHE A 203 -1.86 -7.85 -5.38
N ILE A 204 -2.52 -8.66 -6.21
CA ILE A 204 -3.67 -8.25 -7.02
C ILE A 204 -4.86 -9.08 -6.55
N MET A 205 -5.89 -8.41 -6.02
CA MET A 205 -7.06 -9.08 -5.47
C MET A 205 -8.33 -8.67 -6.22
N THR A 206 -9.16 -9.65 -6.51
CA THR A 206 -10.46 -9.48 -7.18
C THR A 206 -11.56 -10.22 -6.41
N LYS A 207 -12.76 -9.66 -6.48
CA LYS A 207 -13.96 -10.25 -5.85
C LYS A 207 -14.53 -11.37 -6.70
#